data_8d6d40b8e3b02cf1de0567500ae1422a
#
_entry.id   8d6d40b8e3b02cf1de0567500ae1422a
#
_cell.length_a   1.000
_cell.length_b   1.000
_cell.length_c   1.000
_cell.angle_alpha   90.00
_cell.angle_beta   90.00
_cell.angle_gamma   90.00
#
_symmetry.space_group_name_H-M   'P 1'
#
loop_
_entity.id
_entity.type
_entity.pdbx_description
1 polymer ?
#
loop_
_entity_poly.entity_id
_entity_poly.type
_entity_poly.pdbx_seq_one_letter_code
_entity_poly.pdbx_strand_id
1 'polypeptide(L)' 'MEAVIKLKERKERDEHFVREYVNNGGNTTQAAIAVDVSQASAGTVGYRLKSRLTKEIDTEQKSLLQGHAPNAIH' A
#
# COMPACT_ATOMS: atom_id res chain seq x y z
N MET A 1 -0.54 22.73 -12.85
CA MET A 1 -0.98 21.50 -13.55
C MET A 1 -0.10 20.33 -13.20
N GLU A 2 1.22 20.47 -13.40
CA GLU A 2 2.13 19.36 -13.09
C GLU A 2 2.08 18.94 -11.62
N ALA A 3 1.95 19.90 -10.71
CA ALA A 3 1.89 19.60 -9.29
C ALA A 3 0.66 18.76 -8.95
N VAL A 4 -0.46 19.05 -9.60
CA VAL A 4 -1.70 18.30 -9.38
C VAL A 4 -1.56 16.88 -9.90
N ILE A 5 -0.95 16.72 -11.07
CA ILE A 5 -0.73 15.39 -11.66
C ILE A 5 0.19 14.57 -10.77
N LYS A 6 1.28 15.17 -10.27
CA LYS A 6 2.22 14.47 -9.39
C LYS A 6 1.57 14.03 -8.09
N LEU A 7 0.69 14.86 -7.52
CA LEU A 7 -0.02 14.51 -6.30
C LEU A 7 -0.94 13.32 -6.54
N LYS A 8 -1.64 13.30 -7.66
CA LYS A 8 -2.52 12.21 -8.01
C LYS A 8 -1.74 10.91 -8.19
N GLU A 9 -0.62 10.98 -8.91
CA GLU A 9 0.23 9.80 -9.13
C GLU A 9 0.78 9.25 -7.82
N ARG A 10 1.20 10.15 -6.92
CA ARG A 10 1.71 9.73 -5.62
C ARG A 10 0.63 9.03 -4.80
N LYS A 11 -0.57 9.58 -4.81
CA LYS A 11 -1.68 8.99 -4.08
C LYS A 11 -2.01 7.59 -4.62
N GLU A 12 -2.07 7.45 -5.92
CA GLU A 12 -2.34 6.17 -6.55
C GLU A 12 -1.25 5.15 -6.23
N ARG A 13 0.01 5.58 -6.25
CA ARG A 13 1.12 4.71 -5.89
C ARG A 13 1.04 4.28 -4.44
N ASP A 14 0.71 5.22 -3.54
CA ASP A 14 0.58 4.91 -2.13
C ASP A 14 -0.54 3.89 -1.90
N GLU A 15 -1.68 4.07 -2.54
CA GLU A 15 -2.79 3.13 -2.43
C GLU A 15 -2.41 1.76 -2.96
N HIS A 16 -1.70 1.71 -4.09
CA HIS A 16 -1.23 0.47 -4.67
C HIS A 16 -0.24 -0.23 -3.72
N PHE A 17 0.68 0.54 -3.14
CA PHE A 17 1.62 -0.01 -2.17
C PHE A 17 0.88 -0.65 -0.99
N VAL A 18 -0.11 0.03 -0.45
CA VAL A 18 -0.88 -0.48 0.69
C VAL A 18 -1.53 -1.81 0.33
N ARG A 19 -2.17 -1.89 -0.83
CA ARG A 19 -2.82 -3.13 -1.26
C ARG A 19 -1.82 -4.26 -1.43
N GLU A 20 -0.69 -3.97 -2.08
CA GLU A 20 0.34 -5.00 -2.29
C GLU A 20 0.92 -5.47 -0.96
N TYR A 21 1.15 -4.54 -0.04
CA TYR A 21 1.66 -4.87 1.28
C TYR A 21 0.72 -5.81 2.03
N VAL A 22 -0.57 -5.49 2.03
CA VAL A 22 -1.57 -6.31 2.71
C VAL A 22 -1.69 -7.68 2.03
N ASN A 23 -1.69 -7.70 0.69
CA ASN A 23 -1.86 -8.94 -0.05
C ASN A 23 -0.68 -9.90 0.06
N ASN A 24 0.54 -9.36 0.20
CA ASN A 24 1.72 -10.23 0.25
C ASN A 24 2.15 -10.58 1.67
N GLY A 25 1.32 -10.28 2.65
CA GLY A 25 1.59 -10.66 4.03
C GLY A 25 2.58 -9.77 4.75
N GLY A 26 2.75 -8.53 4.30
CA GLY A 26 3.58 -7.54 4.98
C GLY A 26 5.00 -7.43 4.46
N ASN A 27 5.25 -7.85 3.22
CA ASN A 27 6.57 -7.72 2.61
C ASN A 27 6.73 -6.34 1.99
N THR A 28 7.40 -5.43 2.70
CA THR A 28 7.58 -4.06 2.26
C THR A 28 8.41 -3.95 0.99
N THR A 29 9.42 -4.80 0.86
CA THR A 29 10.30 -4.78 -0.31
C THR A 29 9.54 -5.15 -1.58
N GLN A 30 8.77 -6.23 -1.53
CA GLN A 30 7.98 -6.65 -2.68
C GLN A 30 6.89 -5.64 -3.01
N ALA A 31 6.27 -5.05 -2.00
CA ALA A 31 5.26 -4.02 -2.24
C ALA A 31 5.86 -2.80 -2.93
N ALA A 32 7.07 -2.41 -2.55
CA ALA A 32 7.77 -1.30 -3.19
C ALA A 32 8.09 -1.62 -4.65
N ILE A 33 8.56 -2.83 -4.92
CA ILE A 33 8.85 -3.25 -6.29
C ILE A 33 7.58 -3.23 -7.15
N ALA A 34 6.45 -3.62 -6.57
CA ALA A 34 5.18 -3.61 -7.28
C ALA A 34 4.73 -2.21 -7.70
N VAL A 35 5.24 -1.17 -7.03
CA VAL A 35 4.94 0.22 -7.41
C VAL A 35 6.12 0.89 -8.10
N ASP A 36 6.89 0.09 -8.81
CA ASP A 36 7.98 0.57 -9.69
C ASP A 36 9.19 1.16 -8.99
N VAL A 37 9.39 0.81 -7.72
CA VAL A 37 10.63 1.17 -7.04
C VAL A 37 11.71 0.16 -7.45
N SER A 38 12.91 0.65 -7.76
CA SER A 38 14.01 -0.22 -8.17
C SER A 38 14.39 -1.18 -7.05
N GLN A 39 14.88 -2.36 -7.42
CA GLN A 39 15.28 -3.37 -6.42
C GLN A 39 16.34 -2.84 -5.47
N ALA A 40 17.25 -2.00 -5.97
CA ALA A 40 18.31 -1.44 -5.14
C ALA A 40 17.77 -0.56 -4.01
N SER A 41 16.65 0.10 -4.24
CA SER A 41 16.05 1.02 -3.26
C SER A 41 14.84 0.44 -2.55
N ALA A 42 14.35 -0.70 -3.00
CA ALA A 42 13.05 -1.21 -2.54
C ALA A 42 13.00 -1.45 -1.03
N GLY A 43 14.08 -1.95 -0.45
CA GLY A 43 14.11 -2.18 0.99
C GLY A 43 13.95 -0.90 1.78
N THR A 44 14.71 0.13 1.43
CA THR A 44 14.66 1.42 2.13
C THR A 44 13.37 2.16 1.87
N VAL A 45 12.97 2.26 0.60
CA VAL A 45 11.75 2.97 0.22
C VAL A 45 10.53 2.25 0.75
N GLY A 46 10.52 0.92 0.69
CA GLY A 46 9.41 0.14 1.22
C GLY A 46 9.20 0.37 2.71
N TYR A 47 10.26 0.38 3.46
CA TYR A 47 10.18 0.65 4.90
C TYR A 47 9.64 2.05 5.17
N ARG A 48 10.12 3.05 4.42
CA ARG A 48 9.64 4.41 4.58
C ARG A 48 8.15 4.54 4.25
N LEU A 49 7.73 3.91 3.16
CA LEU A 49 6.32 3.92 2.78
C LEU A 49 5.46 3.25 3.84
N LYS A 50 5.90 2.10 4.35
CA LYS A 50 5.18 1.43 5.43
C LYS A 50 5.01 2.34 6.63
N SER A 51 6.09 3.00 7.06
CA SER A 51 6.05 3.88 8.22
C SER A 51 5.10 5.06 8.01
N ARG A 52 5.12 5.65 6.81
CA ARG A 52 4.28 6.78 6.49
C ARG A 52 2.82 6.39 6.31
N LEU A 53 2.58 5.21 5.78
CA LEU A 53 1.24 4.75 5.42
C LEU A 53 0.64 3.78 6.43
N THR A 54 1.13 3.80 7.67
CA THR A 54 0.67 2.88 8.71
C THR A 54 -0.85 2.93 8.89
N LYS A 55 -1.43 4.13 8.91
CA LYS A 55 -2.88 4.27 9.08
C LYS A 55 -3.64 3.69 7.91
N GLU A 56 -3.15 3.93 6.70
CA GLU A 56 -3.78 3.42 5.49
C GLU A 56 -3.70 1.91 5.44
N ILE A 57 -2.57 1.34 5.85
CA ILE A 57 -2.40 -0.11 5.92
C ILE A 57 -3.38 -0.70 6.92
N ASP A 58 -3.48 -0.10 8.09
CA ASP A 58 -4.40 -0.56 9.12
C ASP A 58 -5.84 -0.51 8.64
N THR A 59 -6.22 0.58 7.98
CA THR A 59 -7.57 0.73 7.43
C THR A 59 -7.86 -0.33 6.38
N GLU A 60 -6.89 -0.60 5.50
CA GLU A 60 -7.07 -1.61 4.46
C GLU A 60 -7.24 -3.00 5.07
N GLN A 61 -6.45 -3.34 6.08
CA GLN A 61 -6.56 -4.62 6.76
C GLN A 61 -7.92 -4.78 7.43
N LYS A 62 -8.39 -3.74 8.10
CA LYS A 62 -9.70 -3.77 8.74
C LYS A 62 -10.82 -3.89 7.72
N SER A 63 -10.67 -3.19 6.60
CA SER A 63 -11.67 -3.24 5.54
C SER A 63 -11.81 -4.66 4.98
N LEU A 64 -10.70 -5.36 4.80
CA LEU A 64 -10.73 -6.74 4.31
C LEU A 64 -11.42 -7.66 5.32
N LEU A 65 -11.12 -7.50 6.60
CA LEU A 65 -11.74 -8.30 7.63
C LEU A 65 -13.23 -8.03 7.70
N GLN A 66 -13.64 -6.77 7.65
CA GLN A 66 -15.04 -6.40 7.67
C GLN A 66 -15.78 -6.86 6.43
N GLY A 67 -15.09 -6.83 5.29
CA GLY A 67 -15.67 -7.33 4.05
C GLY A 67 -16.03 -8.80 4.13
N HIS A 68 -15.21 -9.58 4.83
CA HIS A 68 -15.51 -11.00 5.00
C HIS A 68 -16.62 -11.24 6.02
N ALA A 69 -16.57 -10.51 7.13
CA ALA A 69 -17.53 -10.72 8.19
C ALA A 69 -18.99 -10.52 7.76
N PRO A 70 -19.34 -9.41 7.10
CA PRO A 70 -20.72 -9.24 6.63
C PRO A 70 -21.14 -10.31 5.62
N ASN A 71 -20.23 -10.71 4.76
CA ASN A 71 -20.53 -11.74 3.77
C ASN A 71 -20.78 -13.10 4.42
N ALA A 72 -20.05 -13.38 5.47
CA ALA A 72 -20.21 -14.63 6.18
C ALA A 72 -21.57 -14.71 6.88
N ILE A 73 -22.09 -13.58 7.29
CA ILE A 73 -23.37 -13.52 7.97
C ILE A 73 -24.53 -13.73 7.00
N HIS A 74 -24.36 -13.26 5.79
CA HIS A 74 -25.40 -13.36 4.79
C HIS A 74 -25.31 -14.62 3.97
#